data_750c4db3383264c8502207cf5c2748a1
#
_entry.id   750c4db3383264c8502207cf5c2748a1
#
_cell.length_a   1.000
_cell.length_b   1.000
_cell.length_c   1.000
_cell.angle_alpha   90.00
_cell.angle_beta   90.00
_cell.angle_gamma   90.00
#
_symmetry.space_group_name_H-M   'P 1'
#
loop_
_entity.id
_entity.type
_entity.pdbx_description
1 polymer ?
#
loop_
_entity_poly.entity_id
_entity_poly.type
_entity_poly.pdbx_seq_one_letter_code
_entity_poly.pdbx_strand_id
1 'polypeptide(L)'
;MKKFLVLYMASAADFDKMMKDSTPEQQKAGMDGWMKWMDANKASFVDGGAPLGKTKRVDAKGATDVRNDVGGYSIVQAASADAAAKMFGKDMPHLKSMPGAWIEIVEIMPMPAM
;
A
#
# COMPACT_ATOMS: atom_id res chain seq x y z
N MET A 1 18.97 -4.17 9.01
CA MET A 1 18.13 -4.29 7.82
C MET A 1 17.69 -2.93 7.34
N LYS A 2 17.41 -2.80 6.06
CA LYS A 2 16.88 -1.57 5.47
C LYS A 2 15.38 -1.50 5.64
N LYS A 3 14.84 -0.28 5.66
CA LYS A 3 13.39 -0.05 5.72
C LYS A 3 12.88 0.38 4.35
N PHE A 4 11.67 -0.04 4.02
CA PHE A 4 11.04 0.26 2.73
C PHE A 4 9.61 0.74 2.96
N LEU A 5 9.26 1.82 2.26
CA LEU A 5 7.87 2.27 2.17
C LEU A 5 7.20 1.46 1.07
N VAL A 6 6.15 0.77 1.42
CA VAL A 6 5.35 -0.02 0.48
C VAL A 6 4.09 0.77 0.15
N LEU A 7 3.87 1.01 -1.13
CA LEU A 7 2.68 1.71 -1.62
C LEU A 7 1.79 0.73 -2.37
N TYR A 8 0.55 0.63 -1.93
CA TYR A 8 -0.45 -0.23 -2.57
C TYR A 8 -1.19 0.61 -3.60
N MET A 9 -0.96 0.32 -4.87
CA MET A 9 -1.32 1.17 -6.00
C MET A 9 -2.42 0.54 -6.85
N ALA A 10 -3.32 1.35 -7.31
CA ALA A 10 -4.27 1.03 -8.38
C ALA A 10 -4.77 2.34 -8.95
N SER A 11 -5.32 2.32 -10.17
CA SER A 11 -5.88 3.57 -10.70
C SER A 11 -7.02 4.07 -9.80
N ALA A 12 -7.18 5.39 -9.72
CA ALA A 12 -8.26 5.99 -8.94
C ALA A 12 -9.63 5.45 -9.38
N ALA A 13 -9.81 5.22 -10.68
CA ALA A 13 -11.04 4.64 -11.21
C ALA A 13 -11.28 3.23 -10.71
N ASP A 14 -10.24 2.39 -10.62
CA ASP A 14 -10.35 1.03 -10.11
C ASP A 14 -10.69 1.01 -8.62
N PHE A 15 -10.10 1.91 -7.82
CA PHE A 15 -10.46 2.06 -6.41
C PHE A 15 -11.92 2.45 -6.24
N ASP A 16 -12.40 3.42 -7.04
CA ASP A 16 -13.78 3.87 -6.99
C ASP A 16 -14.74 2.74 -7.34
N LYS A 17 -14.42 1.98 -8.38
CA LYS A 17 -15.24 0.83 -8.79
C LYS A 17 -15.29 -0.24 -7.71
N MET A 18 -14.15 -0.55 -7.11
CA MET A 18 -14.09 -1.54 -6.04
C MET A 18 -14.94 -1.10 -4.85
N MET A 19 -14.84 0.14 -4.43
CA MET A 19 -15.63 0.68 -3.32
C MET A 19 -17.12 0.67 -3.62
N LYS A 20 -17.50 1.01 -4.86
CA LYS A 20 -18.88 1.05 -5.28
C LYS A 20 -19.50 -0.34 -5.40
N ASP A 21 -18.76 -1.30 -5.95
CA ASP A 21 -19.27 -2.63 -6.28
C ASP A 21 -19.13 -3.64 -5.14
N SER A 22 -18.39 -3.31 -4.07
CA SER A 22 -18.17 -4.22 -2.96
C SER A 22 -19.35 -4.23 -1.99
N THR A 23 -19.80 -5.43 -1.65
CA THR A 23 -20.78 -5.59 -0.59
C THR A 23 -20.09 -5.52 0.78
N PRO A 24 -20.83 -5.24 1.89
CA PRO A 24 -20.23 -5.28 3.22
C PRO A 24 -19.58 -6.63 3.55
N GLU A 25 -20.14 -7.73 3.05
CA GLU A 25 -19.57 -9.07 3.24
C GLU A 25 -18.23 -9.23 2.51
N GLN A 26 -18.13 -8.71 1.28
CA GLN A 26 -16.91 -8.73 0.51
C GLN A 26 -15.82 -7.87 1.17
N GLN A 27 -16.19 -6.71 1.70
CA GLN A 27 -15.28 -5.82 2.41
C GLN A 27 -14.74 -6.50 3.67
N LYS A 28 -15.58 -7.20 4.42
CA LYS A 28 -15.16 -7.94 5.60
C LYS A 28 -14.22 -9.08 5.24
N ALA A 29 -14.54 -9.84 4.20
CA ALA A 29 -13.69 -10.93 3.73
C ALA A 29 -12.32 -10.41 3.27
N GLY A 30 -12.30 -9.26 2.60
CA GLY A 30 -11.05 -8.61 2.19
C GLY A 30 -10.22 -8.19 3.39
N MET A 31 -10.83 -7.60 4.41
CA MET A 31 -10.16 -7.21 5.64
C MET A 31 -9.57 -8.43 6.36
N ASP A 32 -10.34 -9.51 6.47
CA ASP A 32 -9.86 -10.73 7.10
C ASP A 32 -8.66 -11.32 6.34
N GLY A 33 -8.69 -11.29 5.01
CA GLY A 33 -7.57 -11.74 4.18
C GLY A 33 -6.32 -10.90 4.42
N TRP A 34 -6.47 -9.58 4.50
CA TRP A 34 -5.39 -8.66 4.82
C TRP A 34 -4.76 -8.96 6.18
N MET A 35 -5.59 -9.13 7.19
CA MET A 35 -5.12 -9.40 8.54
C MET A 35 -4.36 -10.72 8.62
N LYS A 36 -4.84 -11.75 7.95
CA LYS A 36 -4.15 -13.04 7.88
C LYS A 36 -2.80 -12.93 7.19
N TRP A 37 -2.76 -12.22 6.06
CA TRP A 37 -1.51 -12.03 5.33
C TRP A 37 -0.50 -11.22 6.14
N MET A 38 -0.94 -10.15 6.79
CA MET A 38 -0.07 -9.33 7.64
C MET A 38 0.43 -10.13 8.84
N ASP A 39 -0.42 -10.93 9.46
CA ASP A 39 -0.01 -11.76 10.59
C ASP A 39 1.03 -12.80 10.18
N ALA A 40 0.88 -13.41 9.02
CA ALA A 40 1.85 -14.36 8.49
C ALA A 40 3.22 -13.72 8.22
N ASN A 41 3.26 -12.41 7.97
CA ASN A 41 4.49 -11.66 7.66
C ASN A 41 4.87 -10.65 8.75
N LYS A 42 4.28 -10.74 9.92
CA LYS A 42 4.39 -9.70 10.96
C LYS A 42 5.82 -9.36 11.36
N ALA A 43 6.74 -10.31 11.29
CA ALA A 43 8.14 -10.08 11.64
C ALA A 43 8.83 -9.07 10.70
N SER A 44 8.32 -8.91 9.48
CA SER A 44 8.87 -7.99 8.50
C SER A 44 8.22 -6.61 8.54
N PHE A 45 7.07 -6.45 9.19
CA PHE A 45 6.39 -5.15 9.27
C PHE A 45 6.94 -4.31 10.40
N VAL A 46 7.42 -3.11 10.07
CA VAL A 46 7.78 -2.06 11.04
C VAL A 46 6.52 -1.27 11.41
N ASP A 47 5.69 -0.99 10.41
CA ASP A 47 4.41 -0.30 10.56
C ASP A 47 3.45 -0.93 9.56
N GLY A 48 2.34 -1.46 10.05
CA GLY A 48 1.30 -2.04 9.19
C GLY A 48 0.65 -1.02 8.28
N GLY A 49 0.73 0.25 8.62
CA GLY A 49 0.20 1.33 7.81
C GLY A 49 -1.30 1.46 7.89
N ALA A 50 -1.87 2.08 6.86
CA ALA A 50 -3.31 2.34 6.80
C ALA A 50 -3.74 2.57 5.35
N PRO A 51 -5.04 2.44 5.06
CA PRO A 51 -5.59 2.94 3.81
C PRO A 51 -5.40 4.46 3.73
N LEU A 52 -5.16 4.96 2.53
CA LEU A 52 -4.98 6.39 2.28
C LEU A 52 -6.17 6.91 1.47
N GLY A 53 -6.60 8.11 1.79
CA GLY A 53 -7.80 8.71 1.20
C GLY A 53 -7.51 10.00 0.46
N LYS A 54 -8.33 11.00 0.74
CA LYS A 54 -8.31 12.30 0.06
C LYS A 54 -6.91 12.90 0.04
N THR A 55 -6.55 13.48 -1.11
CA THR A 55 -5.22 14.02 -1.34
C THR A 55 -5.28 15.50 -1.68
N LYS A 56 -4.42 16.28 -1.05
CA LYS A 56 -4.16 17.67 -1.45
C LYS A 56 -2.76 17.76 -2.00
N ARG A 57 -2.65 18.45 -3.12
CA ARG A 57 -1.34 18.79 -3.70
C ARG A 57 -1.01 20.23 -3.29
N VAL A 58 0.18 20.42 -2.76
CA VAL A 58 0.66 21.77 -2.40
C VAL A 58 1.90 22.06 -3.24
N ASP A 59 1.88 23.18 -3.93
CA ASP A 59 3.03 23.67 -4.68
C ASP A 59 3.24 25.16 -4.38
N ALA A 60 4.16 25.79 -5.08
CA ALA A 60 4.46 27.22 -4.85
C ALA A 60 3.27 28.14 -5.10
N LYS A 61 2.26 27.68 -5.84
CA LYS A 61 1.06 28.46 -6.16
C LYS A 61 -0.09 28.25 -5.18
N GLY A 62 0.01 27.26 -4.31
CA GLY A 62 -1.00 26.96 -3.29
C GLY A 62 -1.38 25.50 -3.24
N ALA A 63 -2.53 25.22 -2.65
CA ALA A 63 -3.03 23.86 -2.44
C ALA A 63 -4.22 23.57 -3.35
N THR A 64 -4.26 22.38 -3.92
CA THR A 64 -5.35 21.90 -4.77
C THR A 64 -5.75 20.49 -4.40
N ASP A 65 -7.03 20.15 -4.56
CA ASP A 65 -7.49 18.79 -4.41
C ASP A 65 -7.10 17.99 -5.63
N VAL A 66 -6.49 16.82 -5.40
CA VAL A 66 -6.09 15.92 -6.48
C VAL A 66 -6.43 14.50 -6.13
N ARG A 67 -6.36 13.62 -7.12
CA ARG A 67 -6.43 12.18 -6.92
C ARG A 67 -5.16 11.57 -7.49
N ASN A 68 -4.65 10.56 -6.79
CA ASN A 68 -3.52 9.79 -7.25
C ASN A 68 -3.82 8.30 -7.13
N ASP A 69 -2.87 7.48 -7.52
CA ASP A 69 -3.07 6.04 -7.59
C ASP A 69 -2.66 5.30 -6.31
N VAL A 70 -2.37 6.04 -5.23
CA VAL A 70 -1.96 5.44 -3.95
C VAL A 70 -3.21 5.13 -3.12
N GLY A 71 -3.39 3.86 -2.77
CA GLY A 71 -4.53 3.43 -1.97
C GLY A 71 -4.21 3.09 -0.53
N GLY A 72 -2.93 2.94 -0.20
CA GLY A 72 -2.50 2.60 1.15
C GLY A 72 -0.99 2.50 1.26
N TYR A 73 -0.50 2.31 2.47
CA TYR A 73 0.93 2.16 2.70
C TYR A 73 1.21 1.19 3.84
N SER A 74 2.42 0.66 3.85
CA SER A 74 3.03 -0.05 4.98
C SER A 74 4.52 0.26 5.00
N ILE A 75 5.17 -0.01 6.11
CA ILE A 75 6.62 0.07 6.21
C ILE A 75 7.13 -1.31 6.60
N VAL A 76 8.05 -1.85 5.81
CA VAL A 76 8.64 -3.17 6.06
C VAL A 76 10.15 -3.05 6.20
N GLN A 77 10.77 -4.07 6.77
CA GLN A 77 12.23 -4.19 6.84
C GLN A 77 12.66 -5.44 6.09
N ALA A 78 13.77 -5.33 5.38
CA ALA A 78 14.34 -6.45 4.62
C ALA A 78 15.81 -6.18 4.34
N ALA A 79 16.53 -7.22 3.94
CA ALA A 79 17.95 -7.10 3.62
C ALA A 79 18.20 -6.26 2.34
N SER A 80 17.25 -6.28 1.40
CA SER A 80 17.35 -5.57 0.12
C SER A 80 15.97 -5.28 -0.43
N ALA A 81 15.90 -4.41 -1.46
CA ALA A 81 14.65 -4.15 -2.17
C ALA A 81 14.09 -5.42 -2.81
N ASP A 82 14.95 -6.27 -3.36
CA ASP A 82 14.53 -7.55 -3.94
C ASP A 82 13.92 -8.47 -2.88
N ALA A 83 14.51 -8.51 -1.70
CA ALA A 83 13.98 -9.30 -0.59
C ALA A 83 12.61 -8.77 -0.13
N ALA A 84 12.46 -7.44 -0.06
CA ALA A 84 11.17 -6.82 0.26
C ALA A 84 10.13 -7.15 -0.80
N ALA A 85 10.49 -7.08 -2.08
CA ALA A 85 9.59 -7.37 -3.18
C ALA A 85 9.06 -8.81 -3.15
N LYS A 86 9.86 -9.76 -2.70
CA LYS A 86 9.45 -11.16 -2.62
C LYS A 86 8.30 -11.42 -1.63
N MET A 87 8.06 -10.50 -0.70
CA MET A 87 6.92 -10.62 0.21
C MET A 87 5.58 -10.45 -0.51
N PHE A 88 5.59 -9.80 -1.68
CA PHE A 88 4.39 -9.37 -2.39
C PHE A 88 4.24 -10.16 -3.69
N GLY A 89 3.71 -11.37 -3.57
CA GLY A 89 3.41 -12.21 -4.72
C GLY A 89 1.99 -11.97 -5.26
N LYS A 90 1.68 -12.59 -6.39
CA LYS A 90 0.38 -12.46 -7.06
C LYS A 90 -0.81 -12.84 -6.18
N ASP A 91 -0.60 -13.65 -5.16
CA ASP A 91 -1.66 -14.14 -4.28
C ASP A 91 -1.86 -13.27 -3.03
N MET A 92 -1.04 -12.20 -2.85
CA MET A 92 -1.27 -11.29 -1.74
C MET A 92 -2.55 -10.49 -1.97
N PRO A 93 -3.25 -10.07 -0.88
CA PRO A 93 -4.63 -9.56 -1.00
C PRO A 93 -4.82 -8.42 -1.99
N HIS A 94 -3.94 -7.42 -2.00
CA HIS A 94 -4.08 -6.27 -2.89
C HIS A 94 -4.01 -6.66 -4.37
N LEU A 95 -3.03 -7.49 -4.72
CA LEU A 95 -2.84 -7.91 -6.12
C LEU A 95 -3.91 -8.89 -6.56
N LYS A 96 -4.38 -9.74 -5.65
CA LYS A 96 -5.39 -10.75 -5.95
C LYS A 96 -6.77 -10.14 -6.15
N SER A 97 -7.12 -9.11 -5.37
CA SER A 97 -8.47 -8.56 -5.35
C SER A 97 -8.72 -7.52 -6.43
N MET A 98 -7.68 -6.91 -7.00
CA MET A 98 -7.82 -5.88 -8.03
C MET A 98 -6.94 -6.17 -9.23
N PRO A 99 -7.53 -6.65 -10.34
CA PRO A 99 -6.78 -6.78 -11.60
C PRO A 99 -6.21 -5.42 -12.01
N GLY A 100 -4.96 -5.39 -12.42
CA GLY A 100 -4.27 -4.15 -12.79
C GLY A 100 -3.64 -3.39 -11.63
N ALA A 101 -3.86 -3.82 -10.39
CA ALA A 101 -3.18 -3.22 -9.24
C ALA A 101 -1.69 -3.58 -9.23
N TRP A 102 -0.90 -2.73 -8.59
CA TRP A 102 0.53 -2.97 -8.43
C TRP A 102 1.01 -2.48 -7.08
N ILE A 103 2.24 -2.80 -6.75
CA ILE A 103 2.88 -2.39 -5.50
C ILE A 103 4.20 -1.72 -5.86
N GLU A 104 4.46 -0.59 -5.23
CA GLU A 104 5.75 0.10 -5.33
C GLU A 104 6.47 -0.02 -4.01
N ILE A 105 7.75 -0.33 -4.07
CA ILE A 105 8.59 -0.49 -2.88
C ILE A 105 9.69 0.54 -2.98
N VAL A 106 9.70 1.48 -2.02
CA VAL A 106 10.60 2.64 -2.04
C VAL A 106 11.52 2.57 -0.83
N GLU A 107 12.82 2.53 -1.06
CA GLU A 107 13.78 2.50 0.04
C GLU A 107 13.68 3.80 0.86
N ILE A 108 13.59 3.65 2.17
CA ILE A 108 13.63 4.79 3.08
C ILE A 108 15.10 5.06 3.41
N MET A 109 15.61 6.15 2.85
CA MET A 109 17.00 6.53 3.04
C MET A 109 17.19 7.17 4.41
N PRO A 110 18.30 6.89 5.10
CA PRO A 110 18.61 7.61 6.33
C PRO A 110 18.83 9.08 6.04
N MET A 111 18.32 9.94 6.92
CA MET A 111 18.56 11.36 6.79
C MET A 111 20.02 11.68 7.15
N PRO A 112 20.66 12.59 6.39
CA PRO A 112 22.01 13.03 6.75
C PRO A 112 21.99 13.67 8.13
N ALA A 113 23.09 13.51 8.87
CA ALA A 113 23.26 14.22 10.13
C ALA A 113 23.35 15.73 9.84
N MET A 114 22.63 16.51 10.64
CA MET A 114 22.61 17.97 10.49
C MET A 114 23.26 18.63 11.67
#